data_fa30534cb3b93edd65266936421f6ca7
#
_entry.id   fa30534cb3b93edd65266936421f6ca7
#
_cell.length_a   1.000
_cell.length_b   1.000
_cell.length_c   1.000
_cell.angle_alpha   90.00
_cell.angle_beta   90.00
_cell.angle_gamma   90.00
#
_symmetry.space_group_name_H-M   'P 1'
#
loop_
_entity.id
_entity.type
_entity.pdbx_description
1 polymer ?
#
loop_
_entity_poly.entity_id
_entity_poly.type
_entity_poly.pdbx_seq_one_letter_code
_entity_poly.pdbx_strand_id
1 'polypeptide(L)'
;GMVGYNVQAAVDAKHHLIVTHEVTNNGVDRDQLSSMAKQAREAMGVEELSAVADRGYFKGEEILACHEAGITVFVPKTLTSGATAAGRFGKGDFIYDAAKNEYRCPAGQSLIWRYSSVEKGLKLHRYWSSHCQGCRLKEHCTPSSERRVSRWEHEAVLEAMQSRLDQAPEMMRIRRQTVEHPFGTLKSWM
;
A
#
# COMPACT_ATOMS: atom_id res chain seq x y z
N GLY A 1 -15.14 -5.30 26.36
CA GLY A 1 -14.00 -5.23 25.46
C GLY A 1 -12.72 -5.21 26.27
N MET A 2 -11.72 -5.97 25.88
CA MET A 2 -10.39 -5.83 26.50
C MET A 2 -9.80 -4.48 26.10
N VAL A 3 -9.32 -3.71 27.07
CA VAL A 3 -8.53 -2.52 26.83
C VAL A 3 -7.11 -3.01 26.53
N GLY A 4 -6.67 -2.86 25.30
CA GLY A 4 -5.31 -3.20 24.87
C GLY A 4 -4.61 -1.96 24.34
N TYR A 5 -3.32 -1.85 24.62
CA TYR A 5 -2.45 -0.87 23.99
C TYR A 5 -1.77 -1.51 22.78
N ASN A 6 -1.61 -0.74 21.71
CA ASN A 6 -0.82 -1.12 20.55
C ASN A 6 0.56 -0.48 20.68
N VAL A 7 1.60 -1.31 20.71
CA VAL A 7 2.99 -0.86 20.80
C VAL A 7 3.63 -0.95 19.43
N GLN A 8 3.99 0.20 18.89
CA GLN A 8 4.76 0.30 17.65
C GLN A 8 6.25 0.37 17.99
N ALA A 9 7.09 -0.30 17.20
CA ALA A 9 8.54 -0.22 17.34
C ALA A 9 9.22 -0.16 15.98
N ALA A 10 10.19 0.74 15.83
CA ALA A 10 11.13 0.72 14.72
C ALA A 10 12.43 0.08 15.15
N VAL A 11 12.93 -0.85 14.38
CA VAL A 11 14.13 -1.64 14.68
C VAL A 11 15.17 -1.41 13.57
N ASP A 12 16.40 -1.08 13.94
CA ASP A 12 17.51 -0.99 13.01
C ASP A 12 17.85 -2.38 12.44
N ALA A 13 17.85 -2.50 11.10
CA ALA A 13 18.09 -3.75 10.42
C ALA A 13 19.53 -4.26 10.54
N LYS A 14 20.49 -3.39 10.87
CA LYS A 14 21.92 -3.73 10.97
C LYS A 14 22.28 -4.28 12.35
N HIS A 15 21.78 -3.65 13.42
CA HIS A 15 22.16 -3.98 14.80
C HIS A 15 21.03 -4.65 15.57
N HIS A 16 19.83 -4.77 14.99
CA HIS A 16 18.62 -5.32 15.62
C HIS A 16 18.21 -4.63 16.92
N LEU A 17 18.50 -3.32 17.03
CA LEU A 17 18.16 -2.48 18.17
C LEU A 17 16.86 -1.71 17.89
N ILE A 18 16.02 -1.59 18.91
CA ILE A 18 14.85 -0.71 18.86
C ILE A 18 15.37 0.73 18.89
N VAL A 19 15.13 1.49 17.81
CA VAL A 19 15.56 2.89 17.68
C VAL A 19 14.51 3.88 18.17
N THR A 20 13.24 3.52 18.03
CA THR A 20 12.10 4.27 18.61
C THR A 20 10.90 3.36 18.81
N HIS A 21 10.03 3.78 19.73
CA HIS A 21 8.76 3.09 19.98
C HIS A 21 7.66 4.09 20.32
N GLU A 22 6.44 3.71 20.07
CA GLU A 22 5.25 4.49 20.42
C GLU A 22 4.17 3.57 20.99
N VAL A 23 3.48 4.02 22.02
CA VAL A 23 2.36 3.31 22.62
C VAL A 23 1.08 4.07 22.28
N THR A 24 0.17 3.42 21.60
CA THR A 24 -1.11 4.00 21.19
C THR A 24 -2.28 3.14 21.64
N ASN A 25 -3.45 3.74 21.82
CA ASN A 25 -4.71 3.05 22.03
C ASN A 25 -5.44 2.75 20.70
N ASN A 26 -4.83 3.08 19.57
CA ASN A 26 -5.36 2.74 18.25
C ASN A 26 -5.03 1.28 17.94
N GLY A 27 -6.05 0.44 17.82
CA GLY A 27 -5.90 -1.00 17.53
C GLY A 27 -5.49 -1.34 16.10
N VAL A 28 -5.22 -0.33 15.24
CA VAL A 28 -4.83 -0.54 13.84
C VAL A 28 -3.53 0.20 13.51
N ASP A 29 -2.64 -0.46 12.79
CA ASP A 29 -1.30 0.06 12.45
C ASP A 29 -1.31 1.01 11.25
N ARG A 30 -2.44 1.12 10.55
CA ARG A 30 -2.55 1.80 9.26
C ARG A 30 -2.15 3.27 9.27
N ASP A 31 -2.31 3.95 10.41
CA ASP A 31 -2.07 5.39 10.55
C ASP A 31 -0.73 5.69 11.26
N GLN A 32 0.17 4.69 11.38
CA GLN A 32 1.38 4.81 12.17
C GLN A 32 2.67 4.87 11.34
N LEU A 33 2.61 4.54 10.05
CA LEU A 33 3.81 4.38 9.21
C LEU A 33 4.65 5.65 9.13
N SER A 34 4.05 6.78 8.79
CA SER A 34 4.79 8.01 8.55
C SER A 34 5.33 8.61 9.85
N SER A 35 4.57 8.54 10.94
CA SER A 35 5.00 8.98 12.27
C SER A 35 6.22 8.19 12.72
N MET A 36 6.12 6.86 12.73
CA MET A 36 7.20 5.97 13.16
C MET A 36 8.45 6.09 12.29
N ALA A 37 8.30 6.23 10.97
CA ALA A 37 9.42 6.39 10.06
C ALA A 37 10.16 7.73 10.27
N LYS A 38 9.43 8.83 10.52
CA LYS A 38 10.02 10.14 10.83
C LYS A 38 10.76 10.11 12.17
N GLN A 39 10.16 9.54 13.21
CA GLN A 39 10.79 9.36 14.52
C GLN A 39 12.07 8.51 14.41
N ALA A 40 12.03 7.41 13.64
CA ALA A 40 13.19 6.56 13.44
C ALA A 40 14.33 7.31 12.73
N ARG A 41 14.02 8.09 11.69
CA ARG A 41 15.01 8.92 10.98
C ARG A 41 15.68 9.93 11.93
N GLU A 42 14.88 10.61 12.76
CA GLU A 42 15.38 11.56 13.74
C GLU A 42 16.25 10.88 14.79
N ALA A 43 15.80 9.77 15.38
CA ALA A 43 16.52 9.03 16.40
C ALA A 43 17.87 8.47 15.89
N MET A 44 17.94 8.09 14.61
CA MET A 44 19.16 7.61 13.98
C MET A 44 20.09 8.74 13.49
N GLY A 45 19.59 9.98 13.43
CA GLY A 45 20.36 11.14 12.93
C GLY A 45 20.79 11.01 11.47
N VAL A 46 19.97 10.36 10.62
CA VAL A 46 20.29 10.13 9.21
C VAL A 46 19.41 11.00 8.31
N GLU A 47 19.95 11.42 7.16
CA GLU A 47 19.19 12.19 6.16
C GLU A 47 18.32 11.26 5.32
N GLU A 48 18.88 10.13 4.89
CA GLU A 48 18.19 9.12 4.09
C GLU A 48 17.77 7.93 4.94
N LEU A 49 16.51 7.52 4.80
CA LEU A 49 15.97 6.35 5.49
C LEU A 49 15.19 5.47 4.52
N SER A 50 15.45 4.17 4.59
CA SER A 50 14.59 3.14 4.00
C SER A 50 13.84 2.41 5.12
N ALA A 51 12.51 2.44 5.08
CA ALA A 51 11.66 1.79 6.07
C ALA A 51 10.89 0.63 5.45
N VAL A 52 10.89 -0.51 6.14
CA VAL A 52 10.17 -1.71 5.71
C VAL A 52 9.09 -2.04 6.74
N ALA A 53 7.85 -2.12 6.30
CA ALA A 53 6.73 -2.45 7.19
C ALA A 53 5.89 -3.59 6.61
N ASP A 54 5.03 -4.19 7.44
CA ASP A 54 4.14 -5.22 6.97
C ASP A 54 2.88 -4.67 6.29
N ARG A 55 2.07 -5.57 5.82
CA ARG A 55 0.81 -5.28 5.11
C ARG A 55 -0.19 -4.49 5.97
N GLY A 56 -0.12 -4.60 7.30
CA GLY A 56 -0.98 -3.87 8.24
C GLY A 56 -0.82 -2.36 8.13
N TYR A 57 0.38 -1.89 7.78
CA TYR A 57 0.70 -0.47 7.60
C TYR A 57 0.32 0.09 6.23
N PHE A 58 -0.23 -0.71 5.32
CA PHE A 58 -0.54 -0.22 3.98
C PHE A 58 -1.71 0.77 4.00
N LYS A 59 -1.39 2.05 3.86
CA LYS A 59 -2.32 3.16 3.64
C LYS A 59 -1.70 4.17 2.69
N GLY A 60 -2.46 4.57 1.65
CA GLY A 60 -1.95 5.44 0.58
C GLY A 60 -1.42 6.77 1.10
N GLU A 61 -2.17 7.42 1.99
CA GLU A 61 -1.82 8.72 2.57
C GLU A 61 -0.54 8.65 3.42
N GLU A 62 -0.33 7.58 4.16
CA GLU A 62 0.87 7.37 4.97
C GLU A 62 2.10 7.14 4.08
N ILE A 63 1.95 6.36 2.99
CA ILE A 63 3.01 6.14 2.01
C ILE A 63 3.36 7.45 1.29
N LEU A 64 2.36 8.27 0.94
CA LEU A 64 2.57 9.61 0.39
C LEU A 64 3.32 10.51 1.38
N ALA A 65 2.91 10.54 2.64
CA ALA A 65 3.55 11.36 3.68
C ALA A 65 5.01 10.95 3.94
N CYS A 66 5.35 9.67 3.79
CA CYS A 66 6.75 9.20 3.80
C CYS A 66 7.51 9.69 2.56
N HIS A 67 6.90 9.57 1.39
CA HIS A 67 7.50 10.03 0.13
C HIS A 67 7.80 11.52 0.16
N GLU A 68 6.86 12.36 0.60
CA GLU A 68 7.02 13.81 0.75
C GLU A 68 8.09 14.17 1.79
N ALA A 69 8.29 13.33 2.79
CA ALA A 69 9.37 13.47 3.78
C ALA A 69 10.72 12.94 3.28
N GLY A 70 10.85 12.46 2.04
CA GLY A 70 12.08 11.87 1.52
C GLY A 70 12.44 10.50 2.11
N ILE A 71 11.46 9.80 2.69
CA ILE A 71 11.65 8.45 3.26
C ILE A 71 11.20 7.40 2.24
N THR A 72 12.10 6.49 1.89
CA THR A 72 11.79 5.37 1.01
C THR A 72 11.10 4.26 1.79
N VAL A 73 9.89 3.87 1.39
CA VAL A 73 9.14 2.81 2.07
C VAL A 73 8.91 1.58 1.20
N PHE A 74 8.85 0.42 1.87
CA PHE A 74 8.55 -0.90 1.30
C PHE A 74 7.42 -1.52 2.12
N VAL A 75 6.19 -1.47 1.60
CA VAL A 75 4.98 -1.95 2.29
C VAL A 75 4.14 -2.78 1.33
N PRO A 76 3.93 -4.08 1.58
CA PRO A 76 3.16 -4.92 0.68
C PRO A 76 1.69 -4.49 0.64
N LYS A 77 1.14 -4.45 -0.57
CA LYS A 77 -0.28 -4.11 -0.78
C LYS A 77 -1.20 -5.14 -0.12
N THR A 78 -2.28 -4.66 0.47
CA THR A 78 -3.34 -5.54 1.00
C THR A 78 -4.11 -6.20 -0.15
N LEU A 79 -4.28 -7.53 -0.08
CA LEU A 79 -5.02 -8.32 -1.07
C LEU A 79 -6.51 -8.41 -0.67
N THR A 80 -7.22 -7.29 -0.73
CA THR A 80 -8.62 -7.18 -0.29
C THR A 80 -9.61 -7.06 -1.45
N SER A 81 -9.20 -7.41 -2.68
CA SER A 81 -10.07 -7.30 -3.84
C SER A 81 -11.15 -8.38 -3.85
N GLY A 82 -12.40 -8.02 -3.59
CA GLY A 82 -13.54 -8.90 -3.75
C GLY A 82 -13.73 -9.42 -5.19
N ALA A 83 -13.26 -8.68 -6.20
CA ALA A 83 -13.25 -9.14 -7.57
C ALA A 83 -12.31 -10.33 -7.75
N THR A 84 -11.07 -10.23 -7.26
CA THR A 84 -10.08 -11.31 -7.32
C THR A 84 -10.53 -12.53 -6.51
N ALA A 85 -11.11 -12.32 -5.32
CA ALA A 85 -11.67 -13.40 -4.51
C ALA A 85 -12.81 -14.14 -5.22
N ALA A 86 -13.54 -13.45 -6.09
CA ALA A 86 -14.61 -14.04 -6.93
C ALA A 86 -14.10 -14.54 -8.32
N GLY A 87 -12.79 -14.74 -8.49
CA GLY A 87 -12.19 -15.20 -9.74
C GLY A 87 -12.26 -14.20 -10.90
N ARG A 88 -12.51 -12.91 -10.62
CA ARG A 88 -12.58 -11.86 -11.63
C ARG A 88 -11.31 -10.99 -11.62
N PHE A 89 -11.08 -10.32 -12.76
CA PHE A 89 -9.95 -9.38 -12.88
C PHE A 89 -9.92 -8.35 -11.77
N GLY A 90 -8.77 -8.23 -11.11
CA GLY A 90 -8.47 -7.19 -10.13
C GLY A 90 -8.02 -5.88 -10.81
N LYS A 91 -7.75 -4.85 -10.03
CA LYS A 91 -7.25 -3.56 -10.55
C LYS A 91 -5.89 -3.73 -11.26
N GLY A 92 -5.04 -4.63 -10.78
CA GLY A 92 -3.71 -4.88 -11.36
C GLY A 92 -3.72 -5.45 -12.78
N ASP A 93 -4.85 -6.04 -13.22
CA ASP A 93 -5.00 -6.54 -14.59
C ASP A 93 -5.30 -5.44 -15.62
N PHE A 94 -5.47 -4.20 -15.15
CA PHE A 94 -5.71 -3.01 -15.98
C PHE A 94 -4.44 -2.16 -16.02
N ILE A 95 -3.86 -2.00 -17.19
CA ILE A 95 -2.59 -1.29 -17.40
C ILE A 95 -2.88 0.19 -17.62
N TYR A 96 -2.31 1.07 -16.78
CA TYR A 96 -2.44 2.52 -16.93
C TYR A 96 -1.44 3.05 -17.95
N ASP A 97 -1.94 3.82 -18.91
CA ASP A 97 -1.15 4.60 -19.87
C ASP A 97 -1.17 6.07 -19.42
N ALA A 98 -0.07 6.53 -18.84
CA ALA A 98 0.04 7.89 -18.31
C ALA A 98 0.03 8.95 -19.43
N ALA A 99 0.56 8.61 -20.64
CA ALA A 99 0.62 9.56 -21.75
C ALA A 99 -0.78 9.88 -22.30
N LYS A 100 -1.70 8.90 -22.23
CA LYS A 100 -3.08 9.04 -22.71
C LYS A 100 -4.07 9.29 -21.58
N ASN A 101 -3.65 9.14 -20.33
CA ASN A 101 -4.51 9.20 -19.15
C ASN A 101 -5.70 8.20 -19.27
N GLU A 102 -5.39 6.95 -19.63
CA GLU A 102 -6.39 5.88 -19.79
C GLU A 102 -5.87 4.55 -19.25
N TYR A 103 -6.77 3.60 -19.03
CA TYR A 103 -6.41 2.22 -18.73
C TYR A 103 -6.70 1.32 -19.93
N ARG A 104 -5.83 0.34 -20.16
CA ARG A 104 -6.11 -0.79 -21.08
C ARG A 104 -6.61 -1.98 -20.27
N CYS A 105 -7.77 -2.53 -20.62
CA CYS A 105 -8.33 -3.71 -19.97
C CYS A 105 -7.78 -5.02 -20.58
N PRO A 106 -7.97 -6.18 -19.93
CA PRO A 106 -7.55 -7.49 -20.45
C PRO A 106 -8.12 -7.86 -21.82
N ALA A 107 -9.27 -7.27 -22.21
CA ALA A 107 -9.84 -7.44 -23.55
C ALA A 107 -9.24 -6.46 -24.59
N GLY A 108 -8.21 -5.66 -24.23
CA GLY A 108 -7.56 -4.70 -25.11
C GLY A 108 -8.30 -3.37 -25.31
N GLN A 109 -9.43 -3.16 -24.63
CA GLN A 109 -10.21 -1.93 -24.76
C GLN A 109 -9.65 -0.82 -23.85
N SER A 110 -9.71 0.44 -24.33
CA SER A 110 -9.37 1.61 -23.53
C SER A 110 -10.51 1.98 -22.58
N LEU A 111 -10.16 2.17 -21.30
CA LEU A 111 -11.00 2.78 -20.29
C LEU A 111 -10.56 4.23 -20.17
N ILE A 112 -11.33 5.14 -20.72
CA ILE A 112 -11.02 6.58 -20.70
C ILE A 112 -11.46 7.20 -19.38
N TRP A 113 -10.80 8.29 -18.99
CA TRP A 113 -11.24 9.13 -17.89
C TRP A 113 -12.66 9.67 -18.14
N ARG A 114 -13.49 9.66 -17.12
CA ARG A 114 -14.88 10.12 -17.19
C ARG A 114 -15.15 11.32 -16.27
N TYR A 115 -14.78 11.18 -15.00
CA TYR A 115 -14.90 12.26 -14.02
C TYR A 115 -14.00 11.99 -12.82
N SER A 116 -13.92 12.98 -11.94
CA SER A 116 -13.25 12.87 -10.65
C SER A 116 -14.24 13.13 -9.52
N SER A 117 -14.09 12.44 -8.41
CA SER A 117 -14.86 12.62 -7.18
C SER A 117 -13.93 12.69 -5.98
N VAL A 118 -14.38 13.35 -4.92
CA VAL A 118 -13.69 13.30 -3.62
C VAL A 118 -14.47 12.34 -2.72
N GLU A 119 -13.81 11.31 -2.26
CA GLU A 119 -14.40 10.28 -1.38
C GLU A 119 -13.49 10.09 -0.17
N LYS A 120 -14.01 10.32 1.02
CA LYS A 120 -13.25 10.23 2.29
C LYS A 120 -11.96 11.06 2.27
N GLY A 121 -11.99 12.25 1.65
CA GLY A 121 -10.84 13.13 1.52
C GLY A 121 -9.89 12.79 0.37
N LEU A 122 -10.08 11.68 -0.34
CA LEU A 122 -9.25 11.28 -1.47
C LEU A 122 -9.88 11.70 -2.79
N LYS A 123 -9.10 12.35 -3.65
CA LYS A 123 -9.53 12.66 -5.02
C LYS A 123 -9.28 11.46 -5.91
N LEU A 124 -10.38 10.89 -6.42
CA LEU A 124 -10.42 9.68 -7.23
C LEU A 124 -10.84 10.00 -8.65
N HIS A 125 -10.05 9.55 -9.61
CA HIS A 125 -10.37 9.58 -11.03
C HIS A 125 -11.06 8.26 -11.42
N ARG A 126 -12.13 8.35 -12.21
CA ARG A 126 -12.95 7.21 -12.62
C ARG A 126 -12.80 6.96 -14.12
N TYR A 127 -12.52 5.70 -14.46
CA TYR A 127 -12.27 5.25 -15.82
C TYR A 127 -13.16 4.07 -16.17
N TRP A 128 -13.75 4.08 -17.36
CA TRP A 128 -14.45 2.93 -17.93
C TRP A 128 -14.60 3.02 -19.44
N SER A 129 -14.92 1.85 -20.09
CA SER A 129 -15.21 1.72 -21.49
C SER A 129 -16.70 1.50 -21.72
N SER A 130 -17.25 2.06 -22.78
CA SER A 130 -18.63 1.82 -23.21
C SER A 130 -18.81 0.45 -23.89
N HIS A 131 -17.74 -0.26 -24.21
CA HIS A 131 -17.76 -1.54 -24.95
C HIS A 131 -17.90 -2.77 -24.04
N CYS A 132 -18.20 -2.60 -22.75
CA CYS A 132 -18.25 -3.73 -21.81
C CYS A 132 -19.43 -4.67 -22.02
N GLN A 133 -20.57 -4.21 -22.59
CA GLN A 133 -21.78 -5.02 -22.71
C GLN A 133 -21.59 -6.20 -23.67
N GLY A 134 -20.92 -5.99 -24.80
CA GLY A 134 -20.61 -7.04 -25.79
C GLY A 134 -19.25 -7.73 -25.59
N CYS A 135 -18.60 -7.52 -24.45
CA CYS A 135 -17.28 -8.05 -24.21
C CYS A 135 -17.30 -9.55 -23.88
N ARG A 136 -16.52 -10.35 -24.61
CA ARG A 136 -16.37 -11.80 -24.40
C ARG A 136 -15.78 -12.17 -23.02
N LEU A 137 -15.08 -11.25 -22.35
CA LEU A 137 -14.48 -11.45 -21.03
C LEU A 137 -15.34 -10.85 -19.91
N LYS A 138 -16.56 -10.44 -20.18
CA LYS A 138 -17.41 -9.72 -19.22
C LYS A 138 -17.65 -10.51 -17.94
N GLU A 139 -17.93 -11.79 -18.02
CA GLU A 139 -18.19 -12.67 -16.88
C GLU A 139 -17.00 -12.74 -15.92
N HIS A 140 -15.77 -12.77 -16.46
CA HIS A 140 -14.52 -12.74 -15.70
C HIS A 140 -14.08 -11.32 -15.29
N CYS A 141 -14.85 -10.29 -15.64
CA CYS A 141 -14.48 -8.91 -15.39
C CYS A 141 -15.40 -8.21 -14.39
N THR A 142 -16.70 -8.16 -14.69
CA THR A 142 -17.67 -7.43 -13.85
C THR A 142 -19.10 -7.95 -14.04
N PRO A 143 -19.89 -8.07 -12.95
CA PRO A 143 -21.32 -8.35 -13.03
C PRO A 143 -22.13 -7.11 -13.45
N SER A 144 -21.55 -5.90 -13.32
CA SER A 144 -22.21 -4.65 -13.66
C SER A 144 -22.23 -4.40 -15.17
N SER A 145 -22.99 -3.39 -15.63
CA SER A 145 -23.03 -2.99 -17.05
C SER A 145 -21.64 -2.70 -17.60
N GLU A 146 -20.77 -2.11 -16.78
CA GLU A 146 -19.40 -1.71 -17.14
C GLU A 146 -18.43 -1.92 -15.98
N ARG A 147 -17.16 -2.19 -16.29
CA ARG A 147 -16.08 -2.22 -15.32
C ARG A 147 -15.56 -0.81 -15.09
N ARG A 148 -15.70 -0.32 -13.86
CA ARG A 148 -15.13 0.96 -13.43
C ARG A 148 -13.82 0.72 -12.71
N VAL A 149 -12.78 1.47 -13.10
CA VAL A 149 -11.48 1.51 -12.42
C VAL A 149 -11.31 2.87 -11.78
N SER A 150 -10.90 2.86 -10.52
CA SER A 150 -10.61 4.10 -9.78
C SER A 150 -9.12 4.28 -9.64
N ARG A 151 -8.63 5.50 -9.87
CA ARG A 151 -7.25 5.90 -9.65
C ARG A 151 -7.22 7.07 -8.68
N TRP A 152 -6.45 6.93 -7.61
CA TRP A 152 -6.18 8.04 -6.72
C TRP A 152 -5.21 9.02 -7.40
N GLU A 153 -5.34 10.33 -7.14
CA GLU A 153 -4.47 11.35 -7.80
C GLU A 153 -2.98 11.10 -7.53
N HIS A 154 -2.62 10.55 -6.36
CA HIS A 154 -1.25 10.16 -6.00
C HIS A 154 -0.94 8.67 -6.21
N GLU A 155 -1.75 7.96 -7.01
CA GLU A 155 -1.53 6.51 -7.26
C GLU A 155 -0.13 6.20 -7.79
N ALA A 156 0.51 7.14 -8.50
CA ALA A 156 1.87 6.97 -9.03
C ALA A 156 2.91 6.72 -7.91
N VAL A 157 2.72 7.29 -6.73
CA VAL A 157 3.59 7.05 -5.56
C VAL A 157 3.47 5.59 -5.09
N LEU A 158 2.23 5.06 -5.07
CA LEU A 158 1.98 3.67 -4.70
C LEU A 158 2.52 2.69 -5.74
N GLU A 159 2.39 3.02 -7.03
CA GLU A 159 2.93 2.23 -8.13
C GLU A 159 4.47 2.19 -8.08
N ALA A 160 5.12 3.34 -7.84
CA ALA A 160 6.57 3.42 -7.68
C ALA A 160 7.06 2.62 -6.46
N MET A 161 6.36 2.68 -5.33
CA MET A 161 6.66 1.87 -4.14
C MET A 161 6.51 0.37 -4.44
N GLN A 162 5.42 -0.04 -5.12
CA GLN A 162 5.21 -1.44 -5.50
C GLN A 162 6.31 -1.92 -6.45
N SER A 163 6.67 -1.13 -7.46
CA SER A 163 7.76 -1.46 -8.40
C SER A 163 9.10 -1.66 -7.67
N ARG A 164 9.42 -0.81 -6.68
CA ARG A 164 10.62 -1.00 -5.85
C ARG A 164 10.57 -2.29 -5.06
N LEU A 165 9.41 -2.62 -4.47
CA LEU A 165 9.22 -3.85 -3.70
C LEU A 165 9.37 -5.10 -4.59
N ASP A 166 8.85 -5.05 -5.81
CA ASP A 166 8.95 -6.15 -6.79
C ASP A 166 10.43 -6.38 -7.24
N GLN A 167 11.22 -5.29 -7.31
CA GLN A 167 12.65 -5.33 -7.64
C GLN A 167 13.53 -5.73 -6.45
N ALA A 168 13.04 -5.61 -5.23
CA ALA A 168 13.78 -5.91 -4.00
C ALA A 168 12.97 -6.86 -3.06
N PRO A 169 12.66 -8.09 -3.49
CA PRO A 169 11.86 -9.04 -2.72
C PRO A 169 12.51 -9.45 -1.39
N GLU A 170 13.83 -9.29 -1.26
CA GLU A 170 14.60 -9.52 -0.04
C GLU A 170 14.20 -8.56 1.11
N MET A 171 13.64 -7.40 0.83
CA MET A 171 13.23 -6.43 1.85
C MET A 171 12.24 -7.03 2.83
N MET A 172 11.31 -7.84 2.36
CA MET A 172 10.34 -8.51 3.22
C MET A 172 10.97 -9.63 4.08
N ARG A 173 12.06 -10.24 3.61
CA ARG A 173 12.85 -11.20 4.39
C ARG A 173 13.63 -10.46 5.48
N ILE A 174 14.30 -9.36 5.13
CA ILE A 174 15.01 -8.49 6.09
C ILE A 174 14.06 -8.07 7.20
N ARG A 175 12.87 -7.56 6.86
CA ARG A 175 11.85 -7.18 7.86
C ARG A 175 11.56 -8.30 8.84
N ARG A 176 11.26 -9.52 8.37
CA ARG A 176 10.95 -10.65 9.25
C ARG A 176 12.10 -10.96 10.20
N GLN A 177 13.33 -11.05 9.68
CA GLN A 177 14.51 -11.34 10.48
C GLN A 177 14.78 -10.26 11.52
N THR A 178 14.54 -8.99 11.20
CA THR A 178 14.82 -7.85 12.07
C THR A 178 13.79 -7.71 13.19
N VAL A 179 12.50 -7.75 12.86
CA VAL A 179 11.42 -7.42 13.80
C VAL A 179 11.04 -8.61 14.70
N GLU A 180 11.14 -9.84 14.21
CA GLU A 180 10.78 -11.02 15.00
C GLU A 180 11.74 -11.25 16.17
N HIS A 181 13.01 -10.88 16.05
CA HIS A 181 14.01 -11.09 17.08
C HIS A 181 13.71 -10.31 18.38
N PRO A 182 13.52 -8.99 18.40
CA PRO A 182 13.19 -8.26 19.63
C PRO A 182 11.87 -8.71 20.25
N PHE A 183 10.82 -8.91 19.43
CA PHE A 183 9.52 -9.33 19.94
C PHE A 183 9.50 -10.79 20.43
N GLY A 184 10.27 -11.66 19.81
CA GLY A 184 10.46 -13.04 20.28
C GLY A 184 11.11 -13.07 21.66
N THR A 185 12.16 -12.27 21.85
CA THR A 185 12.85 -12.13 23.15
C THR A 185 11.91 -11.56 24.22
N LEU A 186 11.21 -10.49 23.96
CA LEU A 186 10.24 -9.90 24.89
C LEU A 186 9.16 -10.89 25.31
N LYS A 187 8.59 -11.64 24.36
CA LYS A 187 7.55 -12.65 24.63
C LYS A 187 8.07 -13.84 25.44
N SER A 188 9.36 -14.18 25.32
CA SER A 188 9.94 -15.27 26.11
C SER A 188 10.23 -14.90 27.57
N TRP A 189 10.19 -13.59 27.90
CA TRP A 189 10.45 -13.07 29.23
C TRP A 189 9.18 -12.67 29.99
N MET A 190 8.03 -12.69 29.30
CA MET A 190 6.69 -12.44 29.89
C MET A 190 6.00 -13.76 30.25
#